data_f244e71c8ee08348b1dded3cec7213b5
#
_entry.id   f244e71c8ee08348b1dded3cec7213b5
#
_cell.length_a   1.000
_cell.length_b   1.000
_cell.length_c   1.000
_cell.angle_alpha   90.00
_cell.angle_beta   90.00
_cell.angle_gamma   90.00
#
_symmetry.space_group_name_H-M   'P 1'
#
loop_
_entity.id
_entity.type
_entity.pdbx_description
1 polymer ?
#
loop_
_entity_poly.entity_id
_entity_poly.type
_entity_poly.pdbx_seq_one_letter_code
_entity_poly.pdbx_strand_id
1 'polypeptide(L)'
;MTFLGEKMKILLAKHILTCDENFTILHDKAVVFDDKIIEICDFKNAVKKYGNEAEILDYRNDFLMPAFINPHIHLEFSANRTTLEYGDFLKWLKSVINSRDELSKEAKNAAIKKQIEILKKSGVGTIGEISSFGIDTEICANSGIRTIFFNEILGSNPNFINQSWEKFLTRFEYSKNFTNDMFIPAISVHSPYSTAEILTKKACDFARKNNLLMSTHFLESGYEREWLDGGNNDFKKYLLQFSENPKPFYTPKSFIEHFKELRTLFTHCVFVDDFSVFDVKFHAITHCAVSNRFLSAKTLDLNKIRASNINYNIATDGLSSNISLNFLDELRANLFIHDNENLCDFARELLQNSTSETAKFLGLDLGEISIGKIADFSIFNGFEVSDENQIALQIILQNKNVKKLFIKGKLCEF
;
A
#
# COMPACT_ATOMS: atom_id res chain seq x y z
N MET A 1 26.23 26.69 5.46
CA MET A 1 25.10 26.74 4.53
C MET A 1 23.85 26.87 5.38
N THR A 2 23.27 28.05 5.42
CA THR A 2 21.99 28.31 6.07
C THR A 2 20.94 27.50 5.29
N PHE A 3 20.32 26.51 5.93
CA PHE A 3 19.11 25.89 5.41
C PHE A 3 18.06 26.99 5.29
N LEU A 4 17.82 27.49 4.10
CA LEU A 4 16.61 28.23 3.79
C LEU A 4 15.45 27.27 4.03
N GLY A 5 14.75 27.42 5.16
CA GLY A 5 13.52 26.70 5.44
C GLY A 5 12.57 26.89 4.26
N GLU A 6 11.84 25.85 3.89
CA GLU A 6 10.87 25.97 2.81
C GLU A 6 9.91 27.10 3.11
N LYS A 7 9.56 27.87 2.08
CA LYS A 7 8.64 28.99 2.22
C LYS A 7 7.28 28.45 2.65
N MET A 8 6.72 29.02 3.72
CA MET A 8 5.37 28.71 4.17
C MET A 8 4.37 28.90 3.03
N LYS A 9 3.33 28.08 2.99
CA LYS A 9 2.28 28.10 1.96
C LYS A 9 0.91 28.28 2.59
N ILE A 10 0.02 28.97 1.90
CA ILE A 10 -1.40 29.09 2.24
C ILE A 10 -2.16 28.50 1.06
N LEU A 11 -2.78 27.33 1.26
CA LEU A 11 -3.58 26.65 0.25
C LEU A 11 -5.06 26.89 0.53
N LEU A 12 -5.77 27.38 -0.47
CA LEU A 12 -7.22 27.60 -0.47
C LEU A 12 -7.90 26.46 -1.23
N ALA A 13 -8.94 25.87 -0.64
CA ALA A 13 -9.78 24.90 -1.33
C ALA A 13 -11.27 25.16 -1.01
N LYS A 14 -12.15 24.86 -1.96
CA LYS A 14 -13.60 24.93 -1.78
C LYS A 14 -14.06 23.92 -0.74
N HIS A 15 -13.61 22.68 -0.91
CA HIS A 15 -13.92 21.58 -0.01
C HIS A 15 -12.62 20.91 0.43
N ILE A 16 -12.47 20.70 1.72
CA ILE A 16 -11.35 19.98 2.31
C ILE A 16 -11.92 18.73 2.98
N LEU A 17 -11.64 17.56 2.40
CA LEU A 17 -11.97 16.28 3.00
C LEU A 17 -10.84 15.96 3.99
N THR A 18 -11.12 16.04 5.27
CA THR A 18 -10.08 15.83 6.29
C THR A 18 -9.63 14.40 6.41
N CYS A 19 -10.49 13.45 6.01
CA CYS A 19 -10.31 12.01 6.22
C CYS A 19 -10.04 11.66 7.69
N ASP A 20 -10.50 12.48 8.63
CA ASP A 20 -10.50 12.19 10.05
C ASP A 20 -11.53 11.08 10.39
N GLU A 21 -11.64 10.70 11.66
CA GLU A 21 -12.56 9.66 12.14
C GLU A 21 -14.02 9.94 11.73
N ASN A 22 -14.44 11.21 11.67
CA ASN A 22 -15.79 11.63 11.32
C ASN A 22 -15.97 11.92 9.83
N PHE A 23 -14.93 11.78 9.01
CA PHE A 23 -14.91 12.20 7.61
C PHE A 23 -15.39 13.64 7.42
N THR A 24 -14.86 14.56 8.22
CA THR A 24 -15.27 15.98 8.22
C THR A 24 -14.95 16.63 6.87
N ILE A 25 -15.91 17.39 6.35
CA ILE A 25 -15.73 18.23 5.15
C ILE A 25 -15.74 19.69 5.57
N LEU A 26 -14.62 20.39 5.38
CA LEU A 26 -14.51 21.81 5.65
C LEU A 26 -14.73 22.61 4.36
N HIS A 27 -15.38 23.78 4.48
CA HIS A 27 -15.73 24.63 3.35
C HIS A 27 -15.02 25.96 3.43
N ASP A 28 -14.52 26.44 2.29
CA ASP A 28 -13.90 27.77 2.11
C ASP A 28 -12.81 28.09 3.17
N LYS A 29 -12.03 27.07 3.55
CA LYS A 29 -10.92 27.20 4.48
C LYS A 29 -9.58 27.27 3.76
N ALA A 30 -8.60 27.84 4.47
CA ALA A 30 -7.20 27.80 4.11
C ALA A 30 -6.45 26.82 5.01
N VAL A 31 -5.54 26.06 4.42
CA VAL A 31 -4.54 25.25 5.12
C VAL A 31 -3.20 25.99 5.01
N VAL A 32 -2.63 26.35 6.15
CA VAL A 32 -1.31 26.96 6.27
C VAL A 32 -0.32 25.86 6.61
N PHE A 33 0.75 25.74 5.85
CA PHE A 33 1.71 24.63 6.01
C PHE A 33 3.11 24.98 5.49
N ASP A 34 4.09 24.24 6.00
CA ASP A 34 5.42 24.06 5.43
C ASP A 34 5.61 22.56 5.15
N ASP A 35 6.44 21.82 5.89
CA ASP A 35 6.48 20.35 5.86
C ASP A 35 5.37 19.71 6.71
N LYS A 36 4.73 20.50 7.60
CA LYS A 36 3.58 20.12 8.42
C LYS A 36 2.45 21.15 8.33
N ILE A 37 1.25 20.72 8.66
CA ILE A 37 0.08 21.59 8.76
C ILE A 37 0.20 22.44 10.04
N ILE A 38 0.26 23.75 9.86
CA ILE A 38 0.44 24.72 10.94
C ILE A 38 -0.90 25.23 11.46
N GLU A 39 -1.82 25.56 10.55
CA GLU A 39 -3.11 26.12 10.89
C GLU A 39 -4.17 25.81 9.81
N ILE A 40 -5.43 25.67 10.22
CA ILE A 40 -6.58 25.57 9.34
C ILE A 40 -7.55 26.66 9.79
N CYS A 41 -7.81 27.65 8.94
CA CYS A 41 -8.62 28.82 9.33
C CYS A 41 -9.27 29.48 8.09
N ASP A 42 -10.05 30.54 8.34
CA ASP A 42 -10.59 31.35 7.25
C ASP A 42 -9.45 32.02 6.45
N PHE A 43 -9.61 32.09 5.15
CA PHE A 43 -8.59 32.66 4.25
C PHE A 43 -8.12 34.07 4.68
N LYS A 44 -9.06 34.96 5.03
CA LYS A 44 -8.72 36.32 5.46
C LYS A 44 -7.78 36.32 6.68
N ASN A 45 -8.01 35.38 7.62
CA ASN A 45 -7.18 35.24 8.81
C ASN A 45 -5.80 34.69 8.46
N ALA A 46 -5.72 33.69 7.58
CA ALA A 46 -4.47 33.14 7.10
C ALA A 46 -3.61 34.21 6.40
N VAL A 47 -4.21 34.95 5.47
CA VAL A 47 -3.49 36.05 4.75
C VAL A 47 -3.08 37.16 5.68
N LYS A 48 -3.92 37.58 6.63
CA LYS A 48 -3.58 38.63 7.60
C LYS A 48 -2.37 38.22 8.46
N LYS A 49 -2.30 36.96 8.86
CA LYS A 49 -1.25 36.45 9.76
C LYS A 49 0.05 36.08 9.04
N TYR A 50 -0.06 35.48 7.84
CA TYR A 50 1.07 34.84 7.14
C TYR A 50 1.32 35.39 5.73
N GLY A 51 0.43 36.21 5.16
CA GLY A 51 0.43 36.54 3.75
C GLY A 51 1.68 37.27 3.25
N ASN A 52 2.42 37.95 4.13
CA ASN A 52 3.67 38.62 3.76
C ASN A 52 4.85 37.65 3.57
N GLU A 53 4.77 36.46 4.16
CA GLU A 53 5.86 35.46 4.21
C GLU A 53 5.52 34.21 3.42
N ALA A 54 4.22 33.93 3.21
CA ALA A 54 3.72 32.70 2.61
C ALA A 54 3.46 32.84 1.09
N GLU A 55 3.62 31.75 0.38
CA GLU A 55 3.12 31.57 -0.98
C GLU A 55 1.62 31.23 -0.94
N ILE A 56 0.80 31.95 -1.71
CA ILE A 56 -0.65 31.70 -1.78
C ILE A 56 -0.94 30.79 -2.96
N LEU A 57 -1.55 29.62 -2.68
CA LEU A 57 -1.96 28.60 -3.62
C LEU A 57 -3.49 28.60 -3.72
N ASP A 58 -4.03 29.06 -4.84
CA ASP A 58 -5.47 29.22 -5.04
C ASP A 58 -6.08 28.04 -5.79
N TYR A 59 -6.78 27.17 -5.03
CA TYR A 59 -7.52 26.02 -5.51
C TYR A 59 -9.01 26.08 -5.07
N ARG A 60 -9.58 27.29 -5.00
CA ARG A 60 -10.96 27.52 -4.54
C ARG A 60 -12.05 26.83 -5.34
N ASN A 61 -11.73 26.27 -6.51
CA ASN A 61 -12.66 25.49 -7.33
C ASN A 61 -12.40 23.98 -7.24
N ASP A 62 -11.47 23.53 -6.40
CA ASP A 62 -10.96 22.17 -6.38
C ASP A 62 -11.20 21.54 -4.98
N PHE A 63 -11.00 20.22 -4.91
CA PHE A 63 -11.06 19.45 -3.66
C PHE A 63 -9.66 19.17 -3.14
N LEU A 64 -9.46 19.39 -1.85
CA LEU A 64 -8.25 19.02 -1.13
C LEU A 64 -8.54 17.80 -0.25
N MET A 65 -7.67 16.82 -0.26
CA MET A 65 -7.68 15.71 0.68
C MET A 65 -6.24 15.21 0.96
N PRO A 66 -6.02 14.36 1.97
CA PRO A 66 -4.73 13.72 2.18
C PRO A 66 -4.30 12.93 0.94
N ALA A 67 -3.00 12.81 0.71
CA ALA A 67 -2.46 11.92 -0.31
C ALA A 67 -2.74 10.45 0.06
N PHE A 68 -3.00 9.63 -0.94
CA PHE A 68 -3.23 8.19 -0.74
C PHE A 68 -1.98 7.47 -0.29
N ILE A 69 -2.21 6.38 0.44
CA ILE A 69 -1.21 5.39 0.83
C ILE A 69 -1.56 4.08 0.15
N ASN A 70 -0.67 3.56 -0.67
CA ASN A 70 -0.77 2.23 -1.28
C ASN A 70 0.20 1.28 -0.57
N PRO A 71 -0.22 0.54 0.47
CA PRO A 71 0.69 -0.13 1.40
C PRO A 71 1.25 -1.46 0.90
N HIS A 72 0.87 -1.91 -0.32
CA HIS A 72 1.36 -3.14 -0.90
C HIS A 72 1.41 -3.07 -2.42
N ILE A 73 2.63 -3.10 -2.97
CA ILE A 73 2.88 -3.03 -4.40
C ILE A 73 4.16 -3.80 -4.76
N HIS A 74 4.21 -4.36 -5.97
CA HIS A 74 5.39 -5.03 -6.54
C HIS A 74 5.85 -4.32 -7.80
N LEU A 75 6.71 -3.33 -7.67
CA LEU A 75 7.24 -2.58 -8.82
C LEU A 75 8.20 -3.39 -9.69
N GLU A 76 8.91 -4.35 -9.10
CA GLU A 76 9.87 -5.21 -9.81
C GLU A 76 9.22 -6.04 -10.93
N PHE A 77 7.90 -6.32 -10.85
CA PHE A 77 7.14 -7.08 -11.84
C PHE A 77 6.36 -6.21 -12.84
N SER A 78 6.62 -4.91 -12.89
CA SER A 78 5.86 -3.95 -13.72
C SER A 78 6.01 -4.16 -15.24
N ALA A 79 6.97 -4.92 -15.67
CA ALA A 79 7.29 -5.11 -17.09
C ALA A 79 6.65 -6.34 -17.76
N ASN A 80 6.05 -7.26 -17.01
CA ASN A 80 5.67 -8.60 -17.48
C ASN A 80 4.16 -8.79 -17.77
N ARG A 81 3.43 -7.75 -18.14
CA ARG A 81 1.96 -7.75 -18.17
C ARG A 81 1.31 -8.72 -19.17
N THR A 82 1.85 -8.80 -20.38
CA THR A 82 1.17 -9.47 -21.50
C THR A 82 1.50 -10.96 -21.64
N THR A 83 2.45 -11.44 -20.86
CA THR A 83 2.89 -12.85 -20.87
C THR A 83 2.26 -13.66 -19.74
N LEU A 84 1.37 -13.05 -18.94
CA LEU A 84 0.79 -13.65 -17.75
C LEU A 84 -0.57 -14.28 -18.04
N GLU A 85 -0.84 -15.41 -17.36
CA GLU A 85 -2.09 -16.17 -17.48
C GLU A 85 -2.96 -15.92 -16.24
N TYR A 86 -4.15 -15.34 -16.42
CA TYR A 86 -5.08 -15.03 -15.34
C TYR A 86 -6.20 -16.07 -15.22
N GLY A 87 -6.97 -16.00 -14.11
CA GLY A 87 -8.14 -16.86 -13.86
C GLY A 87 -7.84 -18.14 -13.10
N ASP A 88 -6.57 -18.50 -12.91
CA ASP A 88 -6.10 -19.62 -12.09
C ASP A 88 -4.76 -19.27 -11.45
N PHE A 89 -4.68 -19.38 -10.13
CA PHE A 89 -3.50 -18.98 -9.37
C PHE A 89 -2.22 -19.72 -9.77
N LEU A 90 -2.31 -21.05 -10.00
CA LEU A 90 -1.12 -21.83 -10.36
C LEU A 90 -0.63 -21.56 -11.78
N LYS A 91 -1.53 -21.33 -12.72
CA LYS A 91 -1.16 -20.93 -14.09
C LYS A 91 -0.49 -19.57 -14.06
N TRP A 92 -1.08 -18.61 -13.36
CA TRP A 92 -0.51 -17.29 -13.18
C TRP A 92 0.89 -17.37 -12.55
N LEU A 93 1.06 -18.06 -11.43
CA LEU A 93 2.34 -18.18 -10.72
C LEU A 93 3.44 -18.77 -11.63
N LYS A 94 3.11 -19.80 -12.43
CA LYS A 94 4.02 -20.37 -13.41
C LYS A 94 4.39 -19.36 -14.49
N SER A 95 3.43 -18.61 -15.01
CA SER A 95 3.67 -17.60 -16.06
C SER A 95 4.56 -16.44 -15.55
N VAL A 96 4.38 -15.99 -14.28
CA VAL A 96 5.28 -14.99 -13.65
C VAL A 96 6.71 -15.51 -13.58
N ILE A 97 6.91 -16.74 -13.08
CA ILE A 97 8.25 -17.32 -12.95
C ILE A 97 8.94 -17.45 -14.31
N ASN A 98 8.21 -17.89 -15.33
CA ASN A 98 8.75 -18.12 -16.67
C ASN A 98 9.12 -16.80 -17.37
N SER A 99 8.36 -15.72 -17.16
CA SER A 99 8.54 -14.46 -17.90
C SER A 99 9.37 -13.39 -17.19
N ARG A 100 9.63 -13.52 -15.89
CA ARG A 100 10.29 -12.47 -15.08
C ARG A 100 11.70 -12.08 -15.53
N ASP A 101 12.42 -13.00 -16.17
CA ASP A 101 13.84 -12.82 -16.55
C ASP A 101 14.03 -12.49 -18.04
N GLU A 102 12.95 -12.30 -18.80
CA GLU A 102 12.98 -12.04 -20.25
C GLU A 102 13.44 -10.62 -20.62
N LEU A 103 13.41 -9.67 -19.67
CA LEU A 103 13.69 -8.26 -19.94
C LEU A 103 15.04 -7.81 -19.38
N SER A 104 15.68 -6.88 -20.09
CA SER A 104 16.92 -6.24 -19.61
C SER A 104 16.68 -5.43 -18.33
N LYS A 105 17.76 -5.20 -17.58
CA LYS A 105 17.73 -4.36 -16.36
C LYS A 105 17.21 -2.95 -16.67
N GLU A 106 17.63 -2.38 -17.80
CA GLU A 106 17.23 -1.03 -18.25
C GLU A 106 15.73 -0.96 -18.52
N ALA A 107 15.15 -1.99 -19.17
CA ALA A 107 13.72 -2.07 -19.42
C ALA A 107 12.92 -2.21 -18.13
N LYS A 108 13.38 -3.03 -17.19
CA LYS A 108 12.78 -3.17 -15.84
C LYS A 108 12.80 -1.83 -15.09
N ASN A 109 13.95 -1.15 -15.05
CA ASN A 109 14.10 0.14 -14.39
C ASN A 109 13.21 1.23 -15.01
N ALA A 110 13.10 1.27 -16.33
CA ALA A 110 12.21 2.21 -17.02
C ALA A 110 10.73 1.95 -16.69
N ALA A 111 10.32 0.66 -16.60
CA ALA A 111 8.98 0.28 -16.21
C ALA A 111 8.67 0.71 -14.76
N ILE A 112 9.58 0.47 -13.81
CA ILE A 112 9.43 0.88 -12.41
C ILE A 112 9.23 2.40 -12.31
N LYS A 113 10.10 3.20 -12.93
CA LYS A 113 9.99 4.66 -12.93
C LYS A 113 8.66 5.14 -13.49
N LYS A 114 8.21 4.54 -14.61
CA LYS A 114 6.92 4.85 -15.22
C LYS A 114 5.76 4.57 -14.26
N GLN A 115 5.80 3.48 -13.52
CA GLN A 115 4.72 3.16 -12.57
C GLN A 115 4.71 4.10 -11.36
N ILE A 116 5.86 4.51 -10.87
CA ILE A 116 5.95 5.52 -9.80
C ILE A 116 5.29 6.85 -10.25
N GLU A 117 5.50 7.27 -11.50
CA GLU A 117 4.82 8.45 -12.05
C GLU A 117 3.29 8.27 -12.15
N ILE A 118 2.82 7.08 -12.49
CA ILE A 118 1.38 6.75 -12.52
C ILE A 118 0.79 6.82 -11.10
N LEU A 119 1.51 6.27 -10.11
CA LEU A 119 1.11 6.35 -8.70
C LEU A 119 0.98 7.80 -8.23
N LYS A 120 1.99 8.64 -8.47
CA LYS A 120 1.94 10.06 -8.14
C LYS A 120 0.78 10.78 -8.82
N LYS A 121 0.57 10.54 -10.12
CA LYS A 121 -0.56 11.08 -10.88
C LYS A 121 -1.91 10.68 -10.32
N SER A 122 -2.02 9.52 -9.70
CA SER A 122 -3.23 9.07 -9.04
C SER A 122 -3.41 9.59 -7.61
N GLY A 123 -2.46 10.39 -7.09
CA GLY A 123 -2.53 10.98 -5.76
C GLY A 123 -1.88 10.17 -4.65
N VAL A 124 -1.08 9.16 -4.99
CA VAL A 124 -0.35 8.35 -4.01
C VAL A 124 0.90 9.09 -3.54
N GLY A 125 0.98 9.40 -2.26
CA GLY A 125 2.13 10.03 -1.60
C GLY A 125 3.04 9.04 -0.87
N THR A 126 2.51 7.85 -0.53
CA THR A 126 3.24 6.81 0.19
C THR A 126 2.96 5.43 -0.41
N ILE A 127 4.00 4.61 -0.57
CA ILE A 127 3.89 3.22 -1.01
C ILE A 127 4.53 2.25 -0.03
N GLY A 128 4.02 1.01 0.02
CA GLY A 128 4.64 -0.16 0.63
C GLY A 128 5.17 -1.08 -0.47
N GLU A 129 6.43 -0.90 -0.86
CA GLU A 129 7.06 -1.68 -1.93
C GLU A 129 7.55 -3.02 -1.40
N ILE A 130 7.14 -4.12 -2.05
CA ILE A 130 7.60 -5.48 -1.76
C ILE A 130 8.73 -5.84 -2.73
N SER A 131 9.96 -5.76 -2.26
CA SER A 131 11.16 -5.96 -3.08
C SER A 131 11.75 -7.35 -2.89
N SER A 132 11.62 -8.22 -3.88
CA SER A 132 12.14 -9.59 -3.87
C SER A 132 13.62 -9.67 -4.28
N PHE A 133 14.07 -8.78 -5.17
CA PHE A 133 15.42 -8.81 -5.77
C PHE A 133 16.27 -7.58 -5.45
N GLY A 134 15.68 -6.47 -5.03
CA GLY A 134 16.36 -5.22 -4.67
C GLY A 134 16.77 -4.35 -5.86
N ILE A 135 16.28 -4.61 -7.08
CA ILE A 135 16.60 -3.81 -8.27
C ILE A 135 15.95 -2.43 -8.25
N ASP A 136 14.92 -2.26 -7.47
CA ASP A 136 14.08 -1.08 -7.28
C ASP A 136 14.55 -0.15 -6.13
N THR A 137 15.47 -0.62 -5.29
CA THR A 137 15.91 0.09 -4.06
C THR A 137 16.30 1.54 -4.33
N GLU A 138 17.26 1.79 -5.22
CA GLU A 138 17.72 3.16 -5.53
C GLU A 138 16.65 3.99 -6.24
N ILE A 139 15.82 3.34 -7.07
CA ILE A 139 14.74 4.02 -7.79
C ILE A 139 13.71 4.52 -6.80
N CYS A 140 13.28 3.68 -5.87
CA CYS A 140 12.33 4.06 -4.81
C CYS A 140 12.92 5.15 -3.90
N ALA A 141 14.16 4.98 -3.44
CA ALA A 141 14.82 5.94 -2.55
C ALA A 141 14.95 7.35 -3.16
N ASN A 142 15.09 7.45 -4.50
CA ASN A 142 15.27 8.72 -5.21
C ASN A 142 14.00 9.19 -5.94
N SER A 143 12.88 8.52 -5.76
CA SER A 143 11.64 8.79 -6.51
C SER A 143 10.87 10.04 -6.06
N GLY A 144 11.11 10.51 -4.83
CA GLY A 144 10.34 11.57 -4.20
C GLY A 144 8.96 11.15 -3.68
N ILE A 145 8.56 9.86 -3.84
CA ILE A 145 7.41 9.27 -3.14
C ILE A 145 7.90 8.64 -1.83
N ARG A 146 7.13 8.75 -0.74
CA ARG A 146 7.50 8.07 0.51
C ARG A 146 7.37 6.56 0.32
N THR A 147 8.40 5.81 0.70
CA THR A 147 8.45 4.36 0.52
C THR A 147 8.70 3.64 1.84
N ILE A 148 7.78 2.76 2.23
CA ILE A 148 8.07 1.70 3.19
C ILE A 148 8.58 0.54 2.35
N PHE A 149 9.87 0.23 2.48
CA PHE A 149 10.56 -0.69 1.60
C PHE A 149 10.68 -2.08 2.27
N PHE A 150 9.75 -2.95 1.94
CA PHE A 150 9.69 -4.31 2.47
C PHE A 150 10.67 -5.21 1.73
N ASN A 151 11.85 -5.44 2.33
CA ASN A 151 12.80 -6.44 1.84
C ASN A 151 12.20 -7.83 2.01
N GLU A 152 11.95 -8.53 0.91
CA GLU A 152 11.25 -9.80 0.96
C GLU A 152 12.20 -10.97 1.23
N ILE A 153 11.78 -11.87 2.12
CA ILE A 153 12.44 -13.16 2.37
C ILE A 153 11.54 -14.30 1.92
N LEU A 154 12.12 -15.21 1.15
CA LEU A 154 11.52 -16.46 0.72
C LEU A 154 12.57 -17.58 0.65
N GLY A 155 12.10 -18.81 0.72
CA GLY A 155 12.95 -20.00 0.64
C GLY A 155 12.29 -21.19 1.34
N SER A 156 11.85 -22.16 0.54
CA SER A 156 11.17 -23.38 1.03
C SER A 156 12.10 -24.59 1.12
N ASN A 157 13.27 -24.54 0.45
CA ASN A 157 14.20 -25.67 0.43
C ASN A 157 15.14 -25.64 1.64
N PRO A 158 15.11 -26.65 2.54
CA PRO A 158 15.94 -26.72 3.75
C PRO A 158 17.46 -26.59 3.47
N ASN A 159 17.92 -27.06 2.32
CA ASN A 159 19.34 -27.04 1.96
C ASN A 159 19.86 -25.61 1.68
N PHE A 160 18.99 -24.66 1.39
CA PHE A 160 19.34 -23.29 1.01
C PHE A 160 18.93 -22.22 2.04
N ILE A 161 18.48 -22.63 3.23
CA ILE A 161 18.00 -21.71 4.28
C ILE A 161 19.04 -20.62 4.62
N ASN A 162 20.30 -21.02 4.85
CA ASN A 162 21.34 -20.05 5.20
C ASN A 162 21.64 -19.10 4.03
N GLN A 163 21.66 -19.59 2.79
CA GLN A 163 21.85 -18.77 1.61
C GLN A 163 20.70 -17.77 1.42
N SER A 164 19.45 -18.22 1.62
CA SER A 164 18.28 -17.34 1.55
C SER A 164 18.34 -16.24 2.60
N TRP A 165 18.74 -16.58 3.82
CA TRP A 165 18.93 -15.61 4.91
C TRP A 165 20.03 -14.59 4.61
N GLU A 166 21.20 -15.04 4.13
CA GLU A 166 22.32 -14.16 3.76
C GLU A 166 21.96 -13.21 2.60
N LYS A 167 21.28 -13.71 1.57
CA LYS A 167 20.80 -12.88 0.47
C LYS A 167 19.80 -11.82 0.95
N PHE A 168 18.88 -12.18 1.84
CA PHE A 168 17.96 -11.24 2.48
C PHE A 168 18.72 -10.17 3.25
N LEU A 169 19.64 -10.57 4.15
CA LEU A 169 20.43 -9.63 4.95
C LEU A 169 21.23 -8.66 4.07
N THR A 170 21.83 -9.15 3.00
CA THR A 170 22.60 -8.30 2.07
C THR A 170 21.71 -7.21 1.47
N ARG A 171 20.50 -7.55 1.01
CA ARG A 171 19.55 -6.54 0.47
C ARG A 171 19.04 -5.60 1.55
N PHE A 172 18.70 -6.13 2.73
CA PHE A 172 18.24 -5.32 3.84
C PHE A 172 19.30 -4.30 4.29
N GLU A 173 20.54 -4.73 4.50
CA GLU A 173 21.65 -3.83 4.87
C GLU A 173 21.95 -2.80 3.76
N TYR A 174 21.79 -3.18 2.48
CA TYR A 174 21.90 -2.22 1.39
C TYR A 174 20.79 -1.17 1.44
N SER A 175 19.54 -1.59 1.65
CA SER A 175 18.41 -0.67 1.74
C SER A 175 18.53 0.30 2.92
N LYS A 176 19.16 -0.10 4.02
CA LYS A 176 19.41 0.76 5.19
C LYS A 176 20.27 1.98 4.87
N ASN A 177 21.12 1.95 3.84
CA ASN A 177 21.93 3.10 3.45
C ASN A 177 21.08 4.29 2.97
N PHE A 178 19.82 4.06 2.62
CA PHE A 178 18.87 5.07 2.15
C PHE A 178 17.89 5.53 3.23
N THR A 179 18.02 5.01 4.47
CA THR A 179 17.07 5.27 5.56
C THR A 179 16.93 6.76 5.86
N ASN A 180 15.71 7.27 5.76
CA ASN A 180 15.29 8.59 6.17
C ASN A 180 13.75 8.61 6.35
N ASP A 181 13.14 9.77 6.57
CA ASP A 181 11.68 9.91 6.72
C ASP A 181 10.87 9.68 5.43
N MET A 182 11.55 9.58 4.28
CA MET A 182 10.95 9.26 2.98
C MET A 182 11.26 7.83 2.52
N PHE A 183 12.21 7.12 3.15
CA PHE A 183 12.55 5.74 2.80
C PHE A 183 12.78 4.93 4.08
N ILE A 184 11.84 4.02 4.38
CA ILE A 184 11.76 3.27 5.64
C ILE A 184 11.94 1.78 5.33
N PRO A 185 13.12 1.18 5.60
CA PRO A 185 13.31 -0.25 5.43
C PRO A 185 12.41 -1.06 6.37
N ALA A 186 11.79 -2.11 5.81
CA ALA A 186 10.87 -3.02 6.46
C ALA A 186 11.12 -4.45 5.96
N ILE A 187 10.34 -5.44 6.44
CA ILE A 187 10.51 -6.85 6.09
C ILE A 187 9.22 -7.43 5.54
N SER A 188 9.30 -8.15 4.41
CA SER A 188 8.23 -9.04 3.96
C SER A 188 8.64 -10.50 4.11
N VAL A 189 7.80 -11.31 4.75
CA VAL A 189 7.84 -12.77 4.61
C VAL A 189 6.91 -13.13 3.47
N HIS A 190 7.42 -13.69 2.38
CA HIS A 190 6.63 -13.83 1.15
C HIS A 190 5.27 -14.49 1.42
N SER A 191 5.24 -15.76 1.80
CA SER A 191 3.99 -16.48 2.06
C SER A 191 4.24 -17.78 2.83
N PRO A 192 3.23 -18.40 3.46
CA PRO A 192 3.40 -19.64 4.20
C PRO A 192 3.77 -20.86 3.32
N TYR A 193 3.48 -20.83 2.03
CA TYR A 193 3.86 -21.93 1.14
C TYR A 193 5.28 -21.83 0.58
N SER A 194 5.86 -20.65 0.56
CA SER A 194 7.15 -20.36 -0.08
C SER A 194 8.27 -20.06 0.90
N THR A 195 7.97 -19.91 2.20
CA THR A 195 8.95 -19.55 3.21
C THR A 195 8.95 -20.59 4.33
N ALA A 196 10.08 -21.28 4.52
CA ALA A 196 10.24 -22.27 5.57
C ALA A 196 10.13 -21.63 6.96
N GLU A 197 9.57 -22.37 7.93
CA GLU A 197 9.29 -21.89 9.28
C GLU A 197 10.51 -21.27 9.98
N ILE A 198 11.69 -21.84 9.80
CA ILE A 198 12.91 -21.31 10.37
C ILE A 198 13.28 -19.92 9.80
N LEU A 199 12.99 -19.64 8.53
CA LEU A 199 13.19 -18.31 7.94
C LEU A 199 12.18 -17.31 8.45
N THR A 200 10.90 -17.70 8.53
CA THR A 200 9.85 -16.86 9.11
C THR A 200 10.18 -16.49 10.55
N LYS A 201 10.58 -17.47 11.37
CA LYS A 201 11.00 -17.23 12.75
C LYS A 201 12.19 -16.26 12.82
N LYS A 202 13.24 -16.48 12.02
CA LYS A 202 14.41 -15.58 11.96
C LYS A 202 13.99 -14.15 11.54
N ALA A 203 13.11 -14.00 10.56
CA ALA A 203 12.62 -12.70 10.10
C ALA A 203 11.81 -11.99 11.19
N CYS A 204 10.90 -12.69 11.86
CA CYS A 204 10.12 -12.15 12.96
C CYS A 204 10.98 -11.75 14.15
N ASP A 205 11.97 -12.58 14.55
CA ASP A 205 12.90 -12.25 15.63
C ASP A 205 13.78 -11.05 15.28
N PHE A 206 14.21 -10.95 14.03
CA PHE A 206 14.96 -9.80 13.53
C PHE A 206 14.10 -8.53 13.52
N ALA A 207 12.83 -8.63 13.10
CA ALA A 207 11.88 -7.51 13.14
C ALA A 207 11.62 -7.02 14.56
N ARG A 208 11.38 -7.92 15.52
CA ARG A 208 11.22 -7.57 16.96
C ARG A 208 12.42 -6.83 17.50
N LYS A 209 13.63 -7.36 17.25
CA LYS A 209 14.87 -6.76 17.73
C LYS A 209 15.11 -5.35 17.19
N ASN A 210 14.67 -5.07 15.97
CA ASN A 210 14.91 -3.81 15.26
C ASN A 210 13.67 -2.92 15.16
N ASN A 211 12.54 -3.30 15.77
CA ASN A 211 11.26 -2.59 15.74
C ASN A 211 10.80 -2.26 14.30
N LEU A 212 10.79 -3.26 13.40
CA LEU A 212 10.48 -3.11 12.00
C LEU A 212 9.03 -3.48 11.70
N LEU A 213 8.43 -2.77 10.73
CA LEU A 213 7.17 -3.16 10.11
C LEU A 213 7.34 -4.46 9.32
N MET A 214 6.27 -5.26 9.27
CA MET A 214 6.24 -6.49 8.51
C MET A 214 5.08 -6.53 7.51
N SER A 215 5.26 -7.32 6.45
CA SER A 215 4.21 -7.69 5.50
C SER A 215 4.32 -9.18 5.16
N THR A 216 3.20 -9.77 4.73
CA THR A 216 3.17 -11.14 4.21
C THR A 216 1.93 -11.37 3.36
N HIS A 217 2.03 -12.16 2.28
CA HIS A 217 0.86 -12.70 1.58
C HIS A 217 0.28 -13.85 2.41
N PHE A 218 -1.03 -13.90 2.52
CA PHE A 218 -1.67 -14.91 3.33
C PHE A 218 -3.03 -15.32 2.79
N LEU A 219 -3.21 -16.62 2.57
CA LEU A 219 -4.46 -17.22 2.10
C LEU A 219 -5.06 -16.52 0.88
N GLU A 220 -4.20 -16.27 -0.11
CA GLU A 220 -4.52 -15.61 -1.36
C GLU A 220 -5.33 -16.51 -2.30
N SER A 221 -5.12 -17.84 -2.24
CA SER A 221 -5.74 -18.81 -3.13
C SER A 221 -6.33 -20.02 -2.39
N GLY A 222 -7.32 -20.67 -3.01
CA GLY A 222 -7.84 -21.95 -2.54
C GLY A 222 -6.78 -23.05 -2.52
N TYR A 223 -5.82 -23.01 -3.44
CA TYR A 223 -4.68 -23.93 -3.47
C TYR A 223 -3.81 -23.80 -2.22
N GLU A 224 -3.53 -22.55 -1.77
CA GLU A 224 -2.77 -22.31 -0.54
C GLU A 224 -3.55 -22.77 0.68
N ARG A 225 -4.87 -22.48 0.75
CA ARG A 225 -5.72 -22.91 1.84
C ARG A 225 -5.73 -24.44 1.99
N GLU A 226 -6.00 -25.17 0.88
CA GLU A 226 -5.97 -26.65 0.89
C GLU A 226 -4.60 -27.20 1.27
N TRP A 227 -3.52 -26.54 0.81
CA TRP A 227 -2.15 -26.92 1.14
C TRP A 227 -1.90 -26.82 2.65
N LEU A 228 -2.25 -25.70 3.27
CA LEU A 228 -2.05 -25.49 4.71
C LEU A 228 -2.95 -26.37 5.57
N ASP A 229 -4.10 -26.80 5.06
CA ASP A 229 -4.97 -27.78 5.71
C ASP A 229 -4.47 -29.24 5.54
N GLY A 230 -3.30 -29.43 4.92
CA GLY A 230 -2.69 -30.75 4.71
C GLY A 230 -3.20 -31.50 3.48
N GLY A 231 -3.92 -30.83 2.58
CA GLY A 231 -4.45 -31.39 1.35
C GLY A 231 -3.37 -31.86 0.38
N ASN A 232 -3.66 -32.92 -0.37
CA ASN A 232 -2.81 -33.43 -1.44
C ASN A 232 -3.36 -32.99 -2.80
N ASN A 233 -3.12 -31.74 -3.14
CA ASN A 233 -3.69 -31.06 -4.30
C ASN A 233 -2.66 -30.76 -5.40
N ASP A 234 -3.07 -30.04 -6.44
CA ASP A 234 -2.22 -29.61 -7.54
C ASP A 234 -1.08 -28.67 -7.08
N PHE A 235 -1.24 -28.00 -5.95
CA PHE A 235 -0.20 -27.21 -5.33
C PHE A 235 0.99 -28.06 -4.87
N LYS A 236 0.75 -29.24 -4.30
CA LYS A 236 1.82 -30.19 -3.99
C LYS A 236 2.57 -30.62 -5.23
N LYS A 237 1.87 -30.90 -6.35
CA LYS A 237 2.50 -31.23 -7.64
C LYS A 237 3.39 -30.10 -8.14
N TYR A 238 2.94 -28.84 -7.98
CA TYR A 238 3.74 -27.68 -8.32
C TYR A 238 5.00 -27.58 -7.45
N LEU A 239 4.90 -27.78 -6.15
CA LEU A 239 6.02 -27.68 -5.21
C LEU A 239 7.05 -28.82 -5.36
N LEU A 240 6.70 -29.95 -5.97
CA LEU A 240 7.64 -31.02 -6.32
C LEU A 240 8.75 -30.56 -7.28
N GLN A 241 8.58 -29.44 -7.99
CA GLN A 241 9.63 -28.85 -8.82
C GLN A 241 10.77 -28.23 -7.98
N PHE A 242 10.52 -27.94 -6.71
CA PHE A 242 11.46 -27.26 -5.80
C PHE A 242 11.93 -28.13 -4.64
N SER A 243 11.23 -29.22 -4.35
CA SER A 243 11.50 -30.13 -3.22
C SER A 243 11.06 -31.54 -3.56
N GLU A 244 11.85 -32.56 -3.18
CA GLU A 244 11.51 -33.98 -3.44
C GLU A 244 10.28 -34.44 -2.65
N ASN A 245 10.03 -33.87 -1.47
CA ASN A 245 8.90 -34.24 -0.62
C ASN A 245 8.33 -32.99 0.08
N PRO A 246 7.62 -32.13 -0.66
CA PRO A 246 7.06 -30.92 -0.08
C PRO A 246 5.95 -31.25 0.93
N LYS A 247 6.02 -30.58 2.09
CA LYS A 247 5.01 -30.64 3.15
C LYS A 247 4.70 -29.21 3.60
N PRO A 248 3.45 -28.95 4.06
CA PRO A 248 3.15 -27.67 4.69
C PRO A 248 4.08 -27.42 5.88
N PHE A 249 4.64 -26.23 5.98
CA PHE A 249 5.42 -25.80 7.13
C PHE A 249 4.54 -25.35 8.29
N TYR A 250 3.29 -24.97 7.98
CA TYR A 250 2.34 -24.33 8.89
C TYR A 250 0.92 -24.88 8.70
N THR A 251 0.11 -24.68 9.73
CA THR A 251 -1.32 -24.47 9.61
C THR A 251 -1.59 -22.96 9.49
N PRO A 252 -2.77 -22.52 9.01
CA PRO A 252 -3.08 -21.08 8.97
C PRO A 252 -2.85 -20.38 10.32
N LYS A 253 -3.28 -21.00 11.42
CA LYS A 253 -3.11 -20.47 12.77
C LYS A 253 -1.65 -20.37 13.19
N SER A 254 -0.86 -21.44 13.01
CA SER A 254 0.55 -21.43 13.44
C SER A 254 1.38 -20.42 12.65
N PHE A 255 1.03 -20.11 11.40
CA PHE A 255 1.70 -19.07 10.64
C PHE A 255 1.47 -17.68 11.26
N ILE A 256 0.21 -17.33 11.58
CA ILE A 256 -0.14 -16.04 12.21
C ILE A 256 0.58 -15.88 13.56
N GLU A 257 0.72 -16.97 14.34
CA GLU A 257 1.36 -16.96 15.68
C GLU A 257 2.82 -16.47 15.62
N HIS A 258 3.55 -16.66 14.52
CA HIS A 258 4.91 -16.11 14.36
C HIS A 258 4.96 -14.58 14.39
N PHE A 259 3.89 -13.92 13.96
CA PHE A 259 3.79 -12.46 13.89
C PHE A 259 3.18 -11.81 15.14
N LYS A 260 2.95 -12.57 16.19
CA LYS A 260 2.41 -12.05 17.46
C LYS A 260 3.24 -10.85 17.95
N GLU A 261 2.54 -9.76 18.32
CA GLU A 261 3.11 -8.49 18.79
C GLU A 261 4.02 -7.79 17.76
N LEU A 262 3.95 -8.17 16.49
CA LEU A 262 4.61 -7.49 15.38
C LEU A 262 3.59 -6.75 14.54
N ARG A 263 3.83 -5.47 14.27
CA ARG A 263 2.98 -4.70 13.36
C ARG A 263 3.13 -5.25 11.94
N THR A 264 2.09 -5.94 11.45
CA THR A 264 2.14 -6.76 10.24
C THR A 264 0.93 -6.51 9.34
N LEU A 265 1.19 -6.27 8.06
CA LEU A 265 0.21 -6.27 6.98
C LEU A 265 0.06 -7.71 6.45
N PHE A 266 -1.13 -8.28 6.59
CA PHE A 266 -1.50 -9.57 5.98
C PHE A 266 -2.25 -9.28 4.68
N THR A 267 -1.63 -9.58 3.54
CA THR A 267 -2.18 -9.23 2.22
C THR A 267 -3.07 -10.37 1.70
N HIS A 268 -4.15 -10.00 1.02
CA HIS A 268 -5.22 -10.80 0.44
C HIS A 268 -6.20 -11.36 1.47
N CYS A 269 -5.86 -12.37 2.22
CA CYS A 269 -6.69 -13.01 3.25
C CYS A 269 -8.08 -13.49 2.77
N VAL A 270 -8.29 -13.69 1.46
CA VAL A 270 -9.61 -14.00 0.88
C VAL A 270 -10.13 -15.38 1.21
N PHE A 271 -9.28 -16.27 1.69
CA PHE A 271 -9.64 -17.62 2.17
C PHE A 271 -9.52 -17.76 3.69
N VAL A 272 -9.49 -16.65 4.42
CA VAL A 272 -9.62 -16.65 5.88
C VAL A 272 -11.10 -16.81 6.25
N ASP A 273 -11.40 -17.79 7.10
CA ASP A 273 -12.78 -18.05 7.55
C ASP A 273 -13.15 -17.23 8.78
N ASP A 274 -12.19 -17.04 9.70
CA ASP A 274 -12.37 -16.36 10.96
C ASP A 274 -11.23 -15.34 11.20
N PHE A 275 -11.59 -14.06 11.19
CA PHE A 275 -10.64 -12.97 11.42
C PHE A 275 -10.33 -12.70 12.89
N SER A 276 -11.00 -13.35 13.83
CA SER A 276 -10.70 -13.24 15.26
C SER A 276 -9.33 -13.82 15.66
N VAL A 277 -8.70 -14.57 14.73
CA VAL A 277 -7.34 -15.10 14.91
C VAL A 277 -6.24 -14.05 14.82
N PHE A 278 -6.56 -12.86 14.27
CA PHE A 278 -5.61 -11.75 14.17
C PHE A 278 -5.65 -10.85 15.41
N ASP A 279 -4.52 -10.31 15.78
CA ASP A 279 -4.41 -9.32 16.83
C ASP A 279 -4.73 -7.92 16.26
N VAL A 280 -5.89 -7.37 16.58
CA VAL A 280 -6.37 -6.07 16.07
C VAL A 280 -5.45 -4.88 16.38
N LYS A 281 -4.55 -5.03 17.35
CA LYS A 281 -3.56 -3.99 17.71
C LYS A 281 -2.34 -4.02 16.81
N PHE A 282 -1.95 -5.20 16.35
CA PHE A 282 -0.70 -5.41 15.64
C PHE A 282 -0.87 -5.87 14.18
N HIS A 283 -2.05 -6.34 13.80
CA HIS A 283 -2.30 -6.87 12.47
C HIS A 283 -3.33 -6.01 11.73
N ALA A 284 -3.12 -5.84 10.44
CA ALA A 284 -4.10 -5.28 9.51
C ALA A 284 -4.16 -6.12 8.25
N ILE A 285 -5.31 -6.08 7.56
CA ILE A 285 -5.54 -6.80 6.32
C ILE A 285 -5.33 -5.85 5.15
N THR A 286 -4.52 -6.24 4.17
CA THR A 286 -4.32 -5.47 2.93
C THR A 286 -5.17 -6.07 1.83
N HIS A 287 -6.16 -5.31 1.37
CA HIS A 287 -7.10 -5.73 0.35
C HIS A 287 -6.68 -5.25 -1.05
N CYS A 288 -6.47 -6.20 -1.95
CA CYS A 288 -6.11 -5.99 -3.34
C CYS A 288 -7.24 -6.53 -4.22
N ALA A 289 -8.31 -5.75 -4.40
CA ALA A 289 -9.57 -6.26 -4.96
C ALA A 289 -9.42 -6.80 -6.39
N VAL A 290 -8.70 -6.09 -7.25
CA VAL A 290 -8.45 -6.51 -8.65
C VAL A 290 -7.60 -7.76 -8.70
N SER A 291 -6.49 -7.82 -7.95
CA SER A 291 -5.62 -8.99 -7.86
C SER A 291 -6.39 -10.22 -7.37
N ASN A 292 -7.12 -10.10 -6.28
CA ASN A 292 -7.94 -11.18 -5.72
C ASN A 292 -8.93 -11.71 -6.76
N ARG A 293 -9.58 -10.83 -7.52
CA ARG A 293 -10.53 -11.22 -8.57
C ARG A 293 -9.85 -11.97 -9.72
N PHE A 294 -8.65 -11.55 -10.11
CA PHE A 294 -7.91 -12.15 -11.22
C PHE A 294 -7.31 -13.51 -10.87
N LEU A 295 -6.82 -13.67 -9.64
CA LEU A 295 -6.05 -14.85 -9.25
C LEU A 295 -6.90 -15.92 -8.58
N SER A 296 -7.92 -15.52 -7.84
CA SER A 296 -8.69 -16.42 -6.98
C SER A 296 -10.18 -16.44 -7.26
N ALA A 297 -10.67 -15.56 -8.14
CA ALA A 297 -12.09 -15.35 -8.42
C ALA A 297 -12.94 -15.14 -7.14
N LYS A 298 -12.31 -14.61 -6.09
CA LYS A 298 -12.90 -14.39 -4.76
C LYS A 298 -12.54 -12.99 -4.29
N THR A 299 -13.40 -12.37 -3.50
CA THR A 299 -13.13 -11.09 -2.84
C THR A 299 -13.06 -11.25 -1.34
N LEU A 300 -12.48 -10.26 -0.66
CA LEU A 300 -12.42 -10.20 0.80
C LEU A 300 -13.84 -9.98 1.36
N ASP A 301 -14.18 -10.68 2.43
CA ASP A 301 -15.46 -10.51 3.13
C ASP A 301 -15.39 -9.32 4.10
N LEU A 302 -15.82 -8.14 3.63
CA LEU A 302 -15.76 -6.90 4.43
C LEU A 302 -16.66 -6.96 5.65
N ASN A 303 -17.77 -7.72 5.62
CA ASN A 303 -18.63 -7.87 6.79
C ASN A 303 -17.91 -8.61 7.92
N LYS A 304 -17.15 -9.65 7.60
CA LYS A 304 -16.32 -10.35 8.59
C LYS A 304 -15.19 -9.48 9.13
N ILE A 305 -14.56 -8.67 8.27
CA ILE A 305 -13.53 -7.71 8.67
C ILE A 305 -14.08 -6.72 9.70
N ARG A 306 -15.20 -6.06 9.37
CA ARG A 306 -15.84 -5.08 10.26
C ARG A 306 -16.30 -5.72 11.58
N ALA A 307 -16.89 -6.92 11.52
CA ALA A 307 -17.33 -7.67 12.71
C ALA A 307 -16.16 -8.05 13.63
N SER A 308 -14.96 -8.21 13.09
CA SER A 308 -13.74 -8.54 13.86
C SER A 308 -13.00 -7.31 14.37
N ASN A 309 -13.42 -6.10 14.01
CA ASN A 309 -12.77 -4.83 14.33
C ASN A 309 -11.28 -4.79 13.90
N ILE A 310 -10.89 -5.58 12.91
CA ILE A 310 -9.54 -5.53 12.38
C ILE A 310 -9.42 -4.42 11.35
N ASN A 311 -8.35 -3.65 11.43
CA ASN A 311 -8.05 -2.64 10.43
C ASN A 311 -7.82 -3.29 9.06
N TYR A 312 -8.35 -2.68 8.00
CA TYR A 312 -7.98 -3.06 6.65
C TYR A 312 -7.62 -1.82 5.82
N ASN A 313 -6.82 -2.01 4.82
CA ASN A 313 -6.36 -0.98 3.91
C ASN A 313 -6.48 -1.46 2.46
N ILE A 314 -6.42 -0.51 1.52
CA ILE A 314 -6.56 -0.78 0.09
C ILE A 314 -5.20 -0.70 -0.57
N ALA A 315 -4.89 -1.67 -1.43
CA ALA A 315 -3.65 -1.69 -2.19
C ALA A 315 -3.86 -2.23 -3.61
N THR A 316 -2.98 -1.84 -4.51
CA THR A 316 -3.08 -2.27 -5.92
C THR A 316 -2.50 -3.64 -6.19
N ASP A 317 -1.60 -4.14 -5.32
CA ASP A 317 -0.68 -5.20 -5.69
C ASP A 317 0.18 -4.81 -6.91
N GLY A 318 0.85 -5.73 -7.58
CA GLY A 318 1.69 -5.47 -8.75
C GLY A 318 0.94 -5.54 -10.08
N LEU A 319 1.54 -5.01 -11.16
CA LEU A 319 1.02 -5.18 -12.54
C LEU A 319 1.05 -6.65 -13.00
N SER A 320 1.66 -7.54 -12.26
CA SER A 320 1.58 -8.98 -12.49
C SER A 320 0.17 -9.54 -12.19
N SER A 321 -0.63 -8.85 -11.39
CA SER A 321 -1.97 -9.27 -10.99
C SER A 321 -3.02 -8.16 -11.09
N ASN A 322 -2.65 -6.95 -11.58
CA ASN A 322 -3.56 -5.82 -11.73
C ASN A 322 -3.52 -5.23 -13.15
N ILE A 323 -4.59 -4.56 -13.54
CA ILE A 323 -4.71 -3.87 -14.84
C ILE A 323 -3.99 -2.52 -14.85
N SER A 324 -3.82 -1.89 -13.69
CA SER A 324 -3.30 -0.54 -13.52
C SER A 324 -2.71 -0.36 -12.12
N LEU A 325 -1.69 0.48 -11.99
CA LEU A 325 -1.23 1.00 -10.70
C LEU A 325 -1.77 2.42 -10.42
N ASN A 326 -2.69 2.91 -11.24
CA ASN A 326 -3.46 4.10 -10.87
C ASN A 326 -4.39 3.74 -9.72
N PHE A 327 -4.18 4.35 -8.57
CA PHE A 327 -4.87 3.98 -7.34
C PHE A 327 -6.39 4.26 -7.39
N LEU A 328 -6.81 5.25 -8.18
CA LEU A 328 -8.24 5.53 -8.39
C LEU A 328 -8.92 4.40 -9.18
N ASP A 329 -8.19 3.65 -10.02
CA ASP A 329 -8.73 2.46 -10.69
C ASP A 329 -9.02 1.35 -9.69
N GLU A 330 -8.15 1.16 -8.70
CA GLU A 330 -8.36 0.19 -7.61
C GLU A 330 -9.56 0.57 -6.74
N LEU A 331 -9.70 1.87 -6.39
CA LEU A 331 -10.88 2.35 -5.64
C LEU A 331 -12.18 2.13 -6.43
N ARG A 332 -12.18 2.42 -7.74
CA ARG A 332 -13.34 2.14 -8.62
C ARG A 332 -13.65 0.64 -8.68
N ALA A 333 -12.62 -0.19 -8.80
CA ALA A 333 -12.81 -1.64 -8.82
C ALA A 333 -13.44 -2.15 -7.51
N ASN A 334 -13.04 -1.61 -6.36
CA ASN A 334 -13.68 -1.93 -5.08
C ASN A 334 -15.17 -1.63 -5.08
N LEU A 335 -15.60 -0.46 -5.61
CA LEU A 335 -17.02 -0.09 -5.71
C LEU A 335 -17.85 -1.09 -6.56
N PHE A 336 -17.25 -1.73 -7.56
CA PHE A 336 -17.94 -2.70 -8.43
C PHE A 336 -17.84 -4.13 -7.91
N ILE A 337 -16.77 -4.49 -7.21
CA ILE A 337 -16.54 -5.84 -6.69
C ILE A 337 -17.39 -6.08 -5.43
N HIS A 338 -17.60 -5.05 -4.62
CA HIS A 338 -18.43 -5.09 -3.40
C HIS A 338 -19.82 -4.52 -3.67
N ASP A 339 -20.61 -5.24 -4.46
CA ASP A 339 -21.89 -4.79 -5.02
C ASP A 339 -23.05 -4.67 -4.02
N ASN A 340 -22.88 -5.20 -2.80
CA ASN A 340 -23.87 -5.09 -1.73
C ASN A 340 -23.68 -3.87 -0.81
N GLU A 341 -22.66 -3.04 -1.04
CA GLU A 341 -22.33 -1.89 -0.22
C GLU A 341 -23.14 -0.64 -0.63
N ASN A 342 -23.49 0.22 0.33
CA ASN A 342 -23.96 1.56 0.02
C ASN A 342 -22.83 2.38 -0.61
N LEU A 343 -22.99 2.84 -1.84
CA LEU A 343 -21.91 3.47 -2.61
C LEU A 343 -21.28 4.69 -1.91
N CYS A 344 -22.10 5.54 -1.28
CA CYS A 344 -21.60 6.78 -0.65
C CYS A 344 -20.83 6.47 0.64
N ASP A 345 -21.36 5.61 1.48
CA ASP A 345 -20.72 5.21 2.73
C ASP A 345 -19.46 4.42 2.45
N PHE A 346 -19.52 3.52 1.49
CA PHE A 346 -18.36 2.73 1.09
C PHE A 346 -17.28 3.58 0.44
N ALA A 347 -17.62 4.58 -0.37
CA ALA A 347 -16.64 5.52 -0.91
C ALA A 347 -15.89 6.28 0.19
N ARG A 348 -16.58 6.72 1.26
CA ARG A 348 -15.93 7.34 2.43
C ARG A 348 -14.99 6.38 3.14
N GLU A 349 -15.45 5.16 3.41
CA GLU A 349 -14.65 4.10 4.02
C GLU A 349 -13.40 3.78 3.18
N LEU A 350 -13.53 3.68 1.85
CA LEU A 350 -12.40 3.48 0.95
C LEU A 350 -11.38 4.62 1.04
N LEU A 351 -11.82 5.88 1.08
CA LEU A 351 -10.92 7.03 1.21
C LEU A 351 -10.21 7.04 2.57
N GLN A 352 -10.92 6.76 3.69
CA GLN A 352 -10.31 6.66 5.02
C GLN A 352 -9.30 5.50 5.10
N ASN A 353 -9.66 4.33 4.57
CA ASN A 353 -8.79 3.15 4.54
C ASN A 353 -7.63 3.28 3.54
N SER A 354 -7.64 4.29 2.71
CA SER A 354 -6.55 4.64 1.79
C SER A 354 -5.71 5.83 2.28
N THR A 355 -6.05 6.41 3.43
CA THR A 355 -5.40 7.59 4.00
C THR A 355 -5.17 7.42 5.51
N SER A 356 -6.08 7.92 6.35
CA SER A 356 -5.91 8.02 7.81
C SER A 356 -5.78 6.66 8.50
N GLU A 357 -6.63 5.70 8.18
CA GLU A 357 -6.60 4.39 8.85
C GLU A 357 -5.32 3.62 8.51
N THR A 358 -4.87 3.69 7.25
CA THR A 358 -3.59 3.11 6.84
C THR A 358 -2.41 3.82 7.50
N ALA A 359 -2.41 5.17 7.54
CA ALA A 359 -1.35 5.94 8.20
C ALA A 359 -1.23 5.60 9.68
N LYS A 360 -2.37 5.55 10.38
CA LYS A 360 -2.46 5.17 11.80
C LYS A 360 -1.89 3.79 12.07
N PHE A 361 -2.27 2.80 11.25
CA PHE A 361 -1.72 1.45 11.38
C PHE A 361 -0.21 1.43 11.12
N LEU A 362 0.28 2.10 10.09
CA LEU A 362 1.71 2.16 9.75
C LEU A 362 2.52 3.01 10.75
N GLY A 363 1.88 3.79 11.62
CA GLY A 363 2.55 4.68 12.57
C GLY A 363 3.12 5.93 11.90
N LEU A 364 2.50 6.38 10.81
CA LEU A 364 2.89 7.58 10.08
C LEU A 364 2.06 8.79 10.55
N ASP A 365 2.71 9.91 10.76
CA ASP A 365 2.07 11.15 11.22
C ASP A 365 1.50 11.97 10.04
N LEU A 366 0.65 11.32 9.22
CA LEU A 366 0.01 11.86 8.01
C LEU A 366 -1.35 11.18 7.76
N GLY A 367 -1.95 11.41 6.60
CA GLY A 367 -3.21 10.74 6.19
C GLY A 367 -4.47 11.47 6.62
N GLU A 368 -4.34 12.58 7.35
CA GLU A 368 -5.43 13.49 7.75
C GLU A 368 -5.05 14.94 7.47
N ILE A 369 -6.05 15.76 7.14
CA ILE A 369 -5.89 17.22 7.15
C ILE A 369 -6.19 17.72 8.56
N SER A 370 -5.17 17.67 9.44
CA SER A 370 -5.26 18.18 10.81
C SER A 370 -3.94 18.81 11.24
N ILE A 371 -4.01 19.76 12.20
CA ILE A 371 -2.84 20.53 12.65
C ILE A 371 -1.77 19.60 13.24
N GLY A 372 -0.52 19.80 12.85
CA GLY A 372 0.64 19.03 13.26
C GLY A 372 0.98 17.84 12.34
N LYS A 373 0.05 17.37 11.52
CA LYS A 373 0.30 16.28 10.55
C LYS A 373 1.24 16.72 9.44
N ILE A 374 1.98 15.77 8.87
CA ILE A 374 2.83 16.00 7.69
C ILE A 374 1.95 16.42 6.52
N ALA A 375 2.38 17.43 5.78
CA ALA A 375 1.64 18.04 4.67
C ALA A 375 1.75 17.22 3.39
N ASP A 376 1.10 16.05 3.39
CA ASP A 376 0.94 15.17 2.23
C ASP A 376 -0.49 15.32 1.69
N PHE A 377 -0.65 15.99 0.54
CA PHE A 377 -1.96 16.39 0.00
C PHE A 377 -2.12 16.03 -1.46
N SER A 378 -3.35 15.67 -1.82
CA SER A 378 -3.82 15.54 -3.20
C SER A 378 -4.87 16.60 -3.49
N ILE A 379 -4.75 17.29 -4.62
CA ILE A 379 -5.73 18.24 -5.12
C ILE A 379 -6.43 17.60 -6.32
N PHE A 380 -7.74 17.44 -6.21
CA PHE A 380 -8.60 16.87 -7.25
C PHE A 380 -9.35 17.97 -7.97
N ASN A 381 -9.61 17.78 -9.29
CA ASN A 381 -10.42 18.71 -10.05
C ASN A 381 -11.80 18.88 -9.44
N GLY A 382 -12.24 20.11 -9.34
CA GLY A 382 -13.56 20.45 -8.83
C GLY A 382 -14.69 20.05 -9.79
N PHE A 383 -15.84 19.81 -9.19
CA PHE A 383 -17.10 19.55 -9.88
C PHE A 383 -18.27 20.17 -9.08
N GLU A 384 -19.44 20.30 -9.72
CA GLU A 384 -20.62 20.80 -9.01
C GLU A 384 -21.15 19.72 -8.05
N VAL A 385 -21.46 20.14 -6.83
CA VAL A 385 -21.93 19.27 -5.73
C VAL A 385 -23.34 19.73 -5.35
N SER A 386 -24.32 18.89 -5.56
CA SER A 386 -25.70 19.10 -5.10
C SER A 386 -25.99 18.41 -3.75
N ASP A 387 -25.24 17.37 -3.43
CA ASP A 387 -25.34 16.61 -2.17
C ASP A 387 -23.94 16.26 -1.70
N GLU A 388 -23.56 16.73 -0.52
CA GLU A 388 -22.23 16.51 0.07
C GLU A 388 -21.94 15.02 0.34
N ASN A 389 -22.96 14.20 0.54
CA ASN A 389 -22.80 12.77 0.71
C ASN A 389 -22.21 12.11 -0.55
N GLN A 390 -22.34 12.74 -1.71
CA GLN A 390 -21.81 12.24 -2.98
C GLN A 390 -20.33 12.59 -3.20
N ILE A 391 -19.74 13.52 -2.43
CA ILE A 391 -18.41 14.05 -2.73
C ILE A 391 -17.35 12.93 -2.79
N ALA A 392 -17.29 12.06 -1.79
CA ALA A 392 -16.34 10.96 -1.76
C ALA A 392 -16.48 10.04 -2.99
N LEU A 393 -17.69 9.66 -3.30
CA LEU A 393 -18.01 8.82 -4.47
C LEU A 393 -17.63 9.52 -5.77
N GLN A 394 -18.00 10.79 -5.94
CA GLN A 394 -17.69 11.54 -7.16
C GLN A 394 -16.20 11.79 -7.35
N ILE A 395 -15.42 12.00 -6.28
CA ILE A 395 -13.96 12.08 -6.36
C ILE A 395 -13.40 10.80 -6.99
N ILE A 396 -13.85 9.63 -6.53
CA ILE A 396 -13.40 8.33 -7.06
C ILE A 396 -13.84 8.15 -8.52
N LEU A 397 -15.07 8.51 -8.87
CA LEU A 397 -15.65 8.26 -10.19
C LEU A 397 -15.14 9.24 -11.25
N GLN A 398 -15.03 10.54 -10.94
CA GLN A 398 -14.80 11.58 -11.94
C GLN A 398 -13.32 11.87 -12.21
N ASN A 399 -12.41 11.58 -11.26
CA ASN A 399 -11.00 11.87 -11.41
C ASN A 399 -10.24 10.66 -11.93
N LYS A 400 -9.40 10.86 -12.96
CA LYS A 400 -8.41 9.88 -13.42
C LYS A 400 -7.04 10.15 -12.81
N ASN A 401 -6.73 11.43 -12.61
CA ASN A 401 -5.48 11.91 -12.04
C ASN A 401 -5.78 13.06 -11.07
N VAL A 402 -4.88 13.29 -10.14
CA VAL A 402 -4.90 14.50 -9.32
C VAL A 402 -4.41 15.71 -10.13
N LYS A 403 -4.86 16.89 -9.76
CA LYS A 403 -4.39 18.15 -10.34
C LYS A 403 -3.00 18.49 -9.83
N LYS A 404 -2.76 18.24 -8.53
CA LYS A 404 -1.49 18.44 -7.84
C LYS A 404 -1.33 17.43 -6.72
N LEU A 405 -0.08 17.09 -6.43
CA LEU A 405 0.32 16.25 -5.30
C LEU A 405 1.40 17.00 -4.52
N PHE A 406 1.22 17.09 -3.21
CA PHE A 406 2.25 17.60 -2.29
C PHE A 406 2.67 16.44 -1.38
N ILE A 407 3.98 16.27 -1.20
CA ILE A 407 4.57 15.32 -0.27
C ILE A 407 5.54 16.09 0.63
N LYS A 408 5.30 16.03 1.93
CA LYS A 408 6.06 16.79 2.93
C LYS A 408 6.12 18.29 2.57
N GLY A 409 4.97 18.85 2.19
CA GLY A 409 4.80 20.24 1.80
C GLY A 409 5.42 20.64 0.46
N LYS A 410 6.08 19.72 -0.25
CA LYS A 410 6.71 19.95 -1.56
C LYS A 410 5.80 19.54 -2.69
N LEU A 411 5.66 20.41 -3.69
CA LEU A 411 4.95 20.06 -4.91
C LEU A 411 5.72 18.97 -5.67
N CYS A 412 5.05 17.86 -5.94
CA CYS A 412 5.57 16.83 -6.81
C CYS A 412 5.33 17.19 -8.27
N GLU A 413 6.39 17.16 -9.07
CA GLU A 413 6.31 17.23 -10.52
C GLU A 413 6.09 15.82 -11.09
N PHE A 414 5.18 15.67 -12.09
CA PHE A 414 4.89 14.41 -12.77
C PHE A 414 4.23 14.64 -14.14
#